data_ca934cceaf32c8ab0ef45b592c8e056e
#
_entry.id   ca934cceaf32c8ab0ef45b592c8e056e
#
_cell.length_a   1.000
_cell.length_b   1.000
_cell.length_c   1.000
_cell.angle_alpha   90.00
_cell.angle_beta   90.00
_cell.angle_gamma   90.00
#
_symmetry.space_group_name_H-M   'P 1'
#
loop_
_entity.id
_entity.type
_entity.pdbx_description
1 polymer ?
#
loop_
_entity_poly.entity_id
_entity_poly.type
_entity_poly.pdbx_seq_one_letter_code
_entity_poly.pdbx_strand_id
1 'polypeptide(L)'
;MTLRGVDWAVVLGGSAIGAAILAGCVAFAEDGPPLPQVRLALISLVAAAAFVLDEPAAGAVDAVPNTRRRRTAARTTALALPFAVWVFGVLALELRNAGTAAGALLVEGAGGLAVAVAFAAILRLIGRVEPGEMVASVLGAGMLGVIIFNPPPHSVPIFPTYDGWPASTTLWACLAIAATILVLFASRDPYRRGRMPMLHP
;
A
#
# COMPACT_ATOMS: atom_id res chain seq x y z
N MET A 1 2.21 -17.27 -16.23
CA MET A 1 2.31 -16.68 -14.88
C MET A 1 0.91 -16.23 -14.48
N THR A 2 0.32 -16.82 -13.45
CA THR A 2 -1.11 -16.62 -13.18
C THR A 2 -1.29 -15.62 -12.04
N LEU A 3 -1.80 -14.43 -12.38
CA LEU A 3 -2.40 -13.48 -11.43
C LEU A 3 -3.74 -14.02 -10.84
N ARG A 4 -4.01 -15.33 -11.03
CA ARG A 4 -5.26 -16.01 -10.65
C ARG A 4 -5.49 -16.11 -9.14
N GLY A 5 -4.54 -15.70 -8.31
CA GLY A 5 -4.69 -15.73 -6.85
C GLY A 5 -4.85 -14.36 -6.19
N VAL A 6 -4.99 -13.29 -6.97
CA VAL A 6 -5.29 -11.95 -6.44
C VAL A 6 -6.80 -11.78 -6.36
N ASP A 7 -7.31 -11.26 -5.27
CA ASP A 7 -8.73 -10.86 -5.18
C ASP A 7 -8.96 -9.55 -5.97
N TRP A 8 -9.14 -9.73 -7.27
CA TRP A 8 -9.34 -8.61 -8.19
C TRP A 8 -10.61 -7.81 -7.89
N ALA A 9 -11.64 -8.41 -7.29
CA ALA A 9 -12.85 -7.68 -6.96
C ALA A 9 -12.56 -6.59 -5.93
N VAL A 10 -11.77 -6.91 -4.90
CA VAL A 10 -11.38 -5.94 -3.86
C VAL A 10 -10.38 -4.93 -4.39
N VAL A 11 -9.35 -5.36 -5.15
CA VAL A 11 -8.34 -4.45 -5.71
C VAL A 11 -8.98 -3.45 -6.69
N LEU A 12 -9.85 -3.92 -7.58
CA LEU A 12 -10.56 -3.06 -8.53
C LEU A 12 -11.57 -2.16 -7.83
N GLY A 13 -12.35 -2.70 -6.88
CA GLY A 13 -13.34 -1.94 -6.12
C GLY A 13 -12.71 -0.82 -5.30
N GLY A 14 -11.69 -1.11 -4.52
CA GLY A 14 -10.96 -0.10 -3.73
C GLY A 14 -10.26 0.93 -4.61
N SER A 15 -9.67 0.51 -5.74
CA SER A 15 -9.08 1.44 -6.71
C SER A 15 -10.12 2.34 -7.39
N ALA A 16 -11.30 1.80 -7.71
CA ALA A 16 -12.40 2.57 -8.31
C ALA A 16 -12.96 3.61 -7.32
N ILE A 17 -13.12 3.24 -6.04
CA ILE A 17 -13.53 4.17 -4.99
C ILE A 17 -12.50 5.30 -4.84
N GLY A 18 -11.21 4.96 -4.75
CA GLY A 18 -10.13 5.95 -4.68
C GLY A 18 -10.11 6.87 -5.89
N ALA A 19 -10.29 6.33 -7.10
CA ALA A 19 -10.37 7.11 -8.33
C ALA A 19 -11.58 8.05 -8.36
N ALA A 20 -12.75 7.58 -7.91
CA ALA A 20 -13.97 8.40 -7.83
C ALA A 20 -13.82 9.57 -6.87
N ILE A 21 -13.21 9.34 -5.70
CA ILE A 21 -12.93 10.40 -4.72
C ILE A 21 -11.95 11.43 -5.32
N LEU A 22 -10.84 10.96 -5.94
CA LEU A 22 -9.85 11.86 -6.57
C LEU A 22 -10.48 12.66 -7.73
N ALA A 23 -11.31 12.03 -8.55
CA ALA A 23 -12.04 12.72 -9.62
C ALA A 23 -12.97 13.80 -9.06
N GLY A 24 -13.67 13.51 -7.96
CA GLY A 24 -14.45 14.51 -7.22
C GLY A 24 -13.59 15.66 -6.71
N CYS A 25 -12.43 15.36 -6.11
CA CYS A 25 -11.48 16.38 -5.67
C CYS A 25 -11.02 17.27 -6.84
N VAL A 26 -10.72 16.70 -7.99
CA VAL A 26 -10.32 17.45 -9.21
C VAL A 26 -11.47 18.30 -9.74
N ALA A 27 -12.71 17.79 -9.72
CA ALA A 27 -13.87 18.49 -10.24
C ALA A 27 -14.27 19.74 -9.41
N PHE A 28 -14.10 19.63 -8.08
CA PHE A 28 -14.57 20.64 -7.11
C PHE A 28 -13.44 21.42 -6.43
N ALA A 29 -12.21 21.33 -6.94
CA ALA A 29 -11.04 22.02 -6.38
C ALA A 29 -11.01 23.50 -6.84
N GLU A 30 -11.87 24.36 -6.32
CA GLU A 30 -11.90 25.79 -6.64
C GLU A 30 -10.94 26.61 -5.77
N ASP A 31 -10.78 26.25 -4.48
CA ASP A 31 -10.02 27.02 -3.49
C ASP A 31 -8.78 26.30 -2.93
N GLY A 32 -8.21 25.37 -3.68
CA GLY A 32 -7.06 24.57 -3.25
C GLY A 32 -7.38 23.08 -3.07
N PRO A 33 -6.37 22.22 -2.88
CA PRO A 33 -6.58 20.79 -2.81
C PRO A 33 -7.34 20.42 -1.52
N PRO A 34 -8.46 19.68 -1.61
CA PRO A 34 -9.19 19.21 -0.45
C PRO A 34 -8.43 18.04 0.21
N LEU A 35 -7.33 18.34 0.93
CA LEU A 35 -6.39 17.36 1.47
C LEU A 35 -7.04 16.21 2.27
N PRO A 36 -8.06 16.45 3.13
CA PRO A 36 -8.72 15.35 3.82
C PRO A 36 -9.35 14.34 2.85
N GLN A 37 -10.03 14.82 1.80
CA GLN A 37 -10.65 13.96 0.78
C GLN A 37 -9.61 13.21 -0.07
N VAL A 38 -8.52 13.88 -0.44
CA VAL A 38 -7.38 13.24 -1.12
C VAL A 38 -6.83 12.09 -0.29
N ARG A 39 -6.72 12.27 1.04
CA ARG A 39 -6.27 11.22 1.95
C ARG A 39 -7.29 10.10 2.17
N LEU A 40 -8.59 10.40 2.10
CA LEU A 40 -9.63 9.36 2.07
C LEU A 40 -9.48 8.48 0.81
N ALA A 41 -9.17 9.09 -0.33
CA ALA A 41 -8.83 8.31 -1.53
C ALA A 41 -7.60 7.42 -1.29
N LEU A 42 -6.55 7.94 -0.65
CA LEU A 42 -5.37 7.16 -0.30
C LEU A 42 -5.71 5.96 0.59
N ILE A 43 -6.58 6.14 1.59
CA ILE A 43 -7.04 5.04 2.46
C ILE A 43 -7.68 3.92 1.63
N SER A 44 -8.53 4.27 0.66
CA SER A 44 -9.17 3.27 -0.23
C SER A 44 -8.13 2.52 -1.07
N LEU A 45 -7.09 3.21 -1.57
CA LEU A 45 -6.01 2.61 -2.35
C LEU A 45 -5.09 1.75 -1.50
N VAL A 46 -4.80 2.17 -0.27
CA VAL A 46 -4.03 1.39 0.73
C VAL A 46 -4.78 0.13 1.11
N ALA A 47 -6.11 0.21 1.31
CA ALA A 47 -6.95 -0.95 1.53
C ALA A 47 -6.88 -1.91 0.33
N ALA A 48 -7.02 -1.43 -0.91
CA ALA A 48 -6.88 -2.24 -2.12
C ALA A 48 -5.51 -2.94 -2.18
N ALA A 49 -4.43 -2.22 -1.84
CA ALA A 49 -3.07 -2.75 -1.84
C ALA A 49 -2.86 -3.87 -0.79
N ALA A 50 -3.57 -3.82 0.32
CA ALA A 50 -3.49 -4.83 1.38
C ALA A 50 -3.88 -6.23 0.88
N PHE A 51 -4.86 -6.33 -0.03
CA PHE A 51 -5.36 -7.60 -0.58
C PHE A 51 -4.50 -8.19 -1.71
N VAL A 52 -3.51 -7.46 -2.21
CA VAL A 52 -2.65 -7.93 -3.31
C VAL A 52 -1.92 -9.22 -2.97
N LEU A 53 -1.59 -9.42 -1.69
CA LEU A 53 -0.89 -10.63 -1.23
C LEU A 53 -1.82 -11.74 -0.73
N ASP A 54 -3.14 -11.56 -0.69
CA ASP A 54 -4.07 -12.60 -0.25
C ASP A 54 -4.01 -13.82 -1.18
N GLU A 55 -4.08 -15.00 -0.58
CA GLU A 55 -3.91 -16.28 -1.28
C GLU A 55 -4.94 -17.30 -0.82
N PRO A 56 -6.21 -17.15 -1.25
CA PRO A 56 -7.28 -18.07 -0.85
C PRO A 56 -7.00 -19.54 -1.20
N ALA A 57 -6.14 -19.78 -2.21
CA ALA A 57 -5.76 -21.11 -2.64
C ALA A 57 -4.36 -21.56 -2.15
N ALA A 58 -3.84 -20.98 -1.05
CA ALA A 58 -2.48 -21.25 -0.57
C ALA A 58 -2.19 -22.74 -0.38
N GLY A 59 -3.13 -23.50 0.23
CA GLY A 59 -2.96 -24.92 0.47
C GLY A 59 -2.85 -25.77 -0.81
N ALA A 60 -3.49 -25.37 -1.90
CA ALA A 60 -3.42 -26.06 -3.19
C ALA A 60 -2.15 -25.68 -3.98
N VAL A 61 -1.62 -24.48 -3.73
CA VAL A 61 -0.48 -23.93 -4.51
C VAL A 61 0.87 -24.28 -3.87
N ASP A 62 0.91 -24.63 -2.59
CA ASP A 62 2.16 -25.03 -1.92
C ASP A 62 2.73 -26.37 -2.46
N ALA A 63 1.90 -27.13 -3.16
CA ALA A 63 2.36 -28.34 -3.90
C ALA A 63 3.11 -28.01 -5.21
N VAL A 64 3.11 -26.75 -5.67
CA VAL A 64 3.75 -26.35 -6.93
C VAL A 64 5.16 -25.81 -6.66
N PRO A 65 6.20 -26.22 -7.43
CA PRO A 65 7.60 -25.86 -7.20
C PRO A 65 7.96 -24.40 -7.52
N ASN A 66 6.99 -23.49 -7.47
CA ASN A 66 7.25 -22.06 -7.66
C ASN A 66 7.73 -21.40 -6.35
N THR A 67 8.88 -20.72 -6.42
CA THR A 67 9.45 -20.04 -5.27
C THR A 67 8.51 -18.96 -4.75
N ARG A 68 8.41 -18.82 -3.42
CA ARG A 68 7.63 -17.78 -2.75
C ARG A 68 7.93 -16.37 -3.31
N ARG A 69 9.22 -16.13 -3.62
CA ARG A 69 9.69 -14.88 -4.22
C ARG A 69 9.03 -14.57 -5.57
N ARG A 70 8.94 -15.56 -6.47
CA ARG A 70 8.29 -15.37 -7.78
C ARG A 70 6.80 -15.11 -7.65
N ARG A 71 6.14 -15.79 -6.72
CA ARG A 71 4.71 -15.57 -6.43
C ARG A 71 4.46 -14.17 -5.88
N THR A 72 5.22 -13.74 -4.89
CA THR A 72 5.13 -12.38 -4.33
C THR A 72 5.40 -11.34 -5.41
N ALA A 73 6.48 -11.48 -6.20
CA ALA A 73 6.81 -10.54 -7.28
C ALA A 73 5.71 -10.46 -8.35
N ALA A 74 5.10 -11.60 -8.73
CA ALA A 74 4.00 -11.59 -9.69
C ALA A 74 2.75 -10.88 -9.14
N ARG A 75 2.48 -10.99 -7.84
CA ARG A 75 1.32 -10.36 -7.21
C ARG A 75 1.52 -8.87 -6.97
N THR A 76 2.74 -8.47 -6.59
CA THR A 76 3.05 -7.05 -6.43
C THR A 76 2.89 -6.25 -7.72
N THR A 77 2.84 -6.88 -8.91
CA THR A 77 2.47 -6.17 -10.13
C THR A 77 1.04 -5.63 -10.11
N ALA A 78 0.14 -6.24 -9.33
CA ALA A 78 -1.21 -5.74 -9.17
C ALA A 78 -1.27 -4.37 -8.45
N LEU A 79 -0.21 -4.01 -7.69
CA LEU A 79 -0.07 -2.67 -7.11
C LEU A 79 0.04 -1.57 -8.16
N ALA A 80 0.39 -1.91 -9.40
CA ALA A 80 0.46 -0.93 -10.48
C ALA A 80 -0.87 -0.18 -10.66
N LEU A 81 -2.01 -0.85 -10.40
CA LEU A 81 -3.32 -0.23 -10.54
C LEU A 81 -3.59 0.85 -9.47
N PRO A 82 -3.60 0.54 -8.15
CA PRO A 82 -3.83 1.56 -7.14
C PRO A 82 -2.74 2.65 -7.16
N PHE A 83 -1.49 2.31 -7.49
CA PHE A 83 -0.43 3.29 -7.64
C PHE A 83 -0.64 4.22 -8.84
N ALA A 84 -1.06 3.69 -9.99
CA ALA A 84 -1.39 4.51 -11.16
C ALA A 84 -2.56 5.45 -10.87
N VAL A 85 -3.63 4.96 -10.23
CA VAL A 85 -4.76 5.80 -9.80
C VAL A 85 -4.28 6.95 -8.94
N TRP A 86 -3.40 6.69 -7.97
CA TRP A 86 -2.83 7.73 -7.11
C TRP A 86 -2.01 8.74 -7.90
N VAL A 87 -1.07 8.28 -8.73
CA VAL A 87 -0.20 9.17 -9.53
C VAL A 87 -1.03 10.05 -10.45
N PHE A 88 -1.95 9.48 -11.22
CA PHE A 88 -2.78 10.25 -12.15
C PHE A 88 -3.71 11.21 -11.42
N GLY A 89 -4.28 10.83 -10.27
CA GLY A 89 -5.12 11.69 -9.46
C GLY A 89 -4.35 12.89 -8.90
N VAL A 90 -3.15 12.66 -8.34
CA VAL A 90 -2.31 13.75 -7.82
C VAL A 90 -1.84 14.68 -8.94
N LEU A 91 -1.44 14.14 -10.10
CA LEU A 91 -1.05 14.97 -11.25
C LEU A 91 -2.23 15.77 -11.80
N ALA A 92 -3.44 15.20 -11.83
CA ALA A 92 -4.64 15.93 -12.25
C ALA A 92 -4.98 17.07 -11.28
N LEU A 93 -4.81 16.87 -9.97
CA LEU A 93 -4.96 17.92 -8.97
C LEU A 93 -3.92 19.02 -9.16
N GLU A 94 -2.66 18.69 -9.43
CA GLU A 94 -1.60 19.67 -9.68
C GLU A 94 -1.89 20.52 -10.91
N LEU A 95 -2.39 19.91 -11.99
CA LEU A 95 -2.78 20.63 -13.20
C LEU A 95 -3.94 21.61 -12.99
N ARG A 96 -4.79 21.37 -11.99
CA ARG A 96 -5.91 22.24 -11.62
C ARG A 96 -5.52 23.32 -10.64
N ASN A 97 -4.64 23.00 -9.71
CA ASN A 97 -4.25 23.84 -8.58
C ASN A 97 -2.73 23.96 -8.53
N ALA A 98 -2.17 24.85 -9.37
CA ALA A 98 -0.75 25.15 -9.34
C ALA A 98 -0.34 25.55 -7.89
N GLY A 99 0.53 24.76 -7.28
CA GLY A 99 1.00 24.98 -5.91
C GLY A 99 0.62 23.87 -4.92
N THR A 100 0.03 22.76 -5.39
CA THR A 100 -0.09 21.56 -4.54
C THR A 100 1.31 21.00 -4.27
N ALA A 101 1.52 20.45 -3.08
CA ALA A 101 2.75 19.70 -2.77
C ALA A 101 2.73 18.32 -3.45
N ALA A 102 2.53 18.28 -4.79
CA ALA A 102 2.33 17.04 -5.54
C ALA A 102 3.44 16.02 -5.29
N GLY A 103 4.70 16.47 -5.28
CA GLY A 103 5.83 15.58 -4.98
C GLY A 103 5.71 14.93 -3.60
N ALA A 104 5.28 15.67 -2.59
CA ALA A 104 5.08 15.15 -1.24
C ALA A 104 3.89 14.18 -1.18
N LEU A 105 2.78 14.49 -1.85
CA LEU A 105 1.63 13.59 -1.96
C LEU A 105 1.99 12.29 -2.70
N LEU A 106 2.81 12.35 -3.74
CA LEU A 106 3.28 11.15 -4.44
C LEU A 106 4.09 10.25 -3.50
N VAL A 107 4.98 10.82 -2.69
CA VAL A 107 5.77 10.07 -1.70
C VAL A 107 4.87 9.53 -0.57
N GLU A 108 3.88 10.31 -0.10
CA GLU A 108 2.89 9.89 0.89
C GLU A 108 2.12 8.64 0.40
N GLY A 109 1.64 8.68 -0.85
CA GLY A 109 0.93 7.52 -1.43
C GLY A 109 1.81 6.31 -1.67
N ALA A 110 3.01 6.51 -2.21
CA ALA A 110 3.97 5.41 -2.39
C ALA A 110 4.32 4.75 -1.05
N GLY A 111 4.53 5.56 0.00
CA GLY A 111 4.78 5.09 1.36
C GLY A 111 3.62 4.30 1.92
N GLY A 112 2.40 4.82 1.84
CA GLY A 112 1.19 4.16 2.31
C GLY A 112 0.95 2.80 1.66
N LEU A 113 1.05 2.73 0.32
CA LEU A 113 0.92 1.48 -0.43
C LEU A 113 2.02 0.47 -0.08
N ALA A 114 3.27 0.93 0.05
CA ALA A 114 4.39 0.06 0.43
C ALA A 114 4.21 -0.51 1.84
N VAL A 115 3.76 0.30 2.80
CA VAL A 115 3.47 -0.12 4.19
C VAL A 115 2.38 -1.19 4.22
N ALA A 116 1.30 -1.02 3.44
CA ALA A 116 0.22 -2.01 3.36
C ALA A 116 0.74 -3.38 2.92
N VAL A 117 1.53 -3.40 1.83
CA VAL A 117 2.11 -4.65 1.32
C VAL A 117 3.12 -5.26 2.29
N ALA A 118 3.94 -4.44 2.94
CA ALA A 118 4.90 -4.92 3.93
C ALA A 118 4.19 -5.57 5.12
N PHE A 119 3.11 -4.94 5.60
CA PHE A 119 2.34 -5.48 6.72
C PHE A 119 1.65 -6.80 6.32
N ALA A 120 1.04 -6.86 5.13
CA ALA A 120 0.49 -8.10 4.58
C ALA A 120 1.57 -9.20 4.44
N ALA A 121 2.77 -8.84 3.98
CA ALA A 121 3.88 -9.77 3.84
C ALA A 121 4.36 -10.33 5.20
N ILE A 122 4.41 -9.49 6.25
CA ILE A 122 4.74 -9.91 7.62
C ILE A 122 3.67 -10.87 8.16
N LEU A 123 2.39 -10.54 8.01
CA LEU A 123 1.29 -11.40 8.48
C LEU A 123 1.33 -12.77 7.78
N ARG A 124 1.71 -12.83 6.50
CA ARG A 124 1.96 -14.09 5.80
C ARG A 124 3.15 -14.88 6.33
N LEU A 125 4.19 -14.20 6.85
CA LEU A 125 5.31 -14.89 7.50
C LEU A 125 4.88 -15.63 8.76
N ILE A 126 3.93 -15.08 9.51
CA ILE A 126 3.38 -15.69 10.74
C ILE A 126 2.20 -16.64 10.47
N GLY A 127 1.97 -16.99 9.19
CA GLY A 127 1.03 -18.04 8.80
C GLY A 127 -0.37 -17.56 8.45
N ARG A 128 -0.64 -16.24 8.36
CA ARG A 128 -1.93 -15.75 7.86
C ARG A 128 -2.01 -15.92 6.35
N VAL A 129 -3.05 -16.59 5.88
CA VAL A 129 -3.29 -16.87 4.46
C VAL A 129 -3.89 -15.65 3.76
N GLU A 130 -4.81 -14.97 4.43
CA GLU A 130 -5.58 -13.82 3.95
C GLU A 130 -5.36 -12.63 4.91
N PRO A 131 -4.21 -11.94 4.81
CA PRO A 131 -3.90 -10.81 5.69
C PRO A 131 -4.64 -9.52 5.33
N GLY A 132 -5.21 -9.42 4.12
CA GLY A 132 -5.71 -8.18 3.51
C GLY A 132 -6.76 -7.49 4.36
N GLU A 133 -7.77 -8.22 4.85
CA GLU A 133 -8.84 -7.65 5.68
C GLU A 133 -8.28 -7.01 6.97
N MET A 134 -7.40 -7.71 7.66
CA MET A 134 -6.80 -7.21 8.89
C MET A 134 -5.93 -5.97 8.61
N VAL A 135 -5.12 -6.02 7.56
CA VAL A 135 -4.24 -4.90 7.18
C VAL A 135 -5.08 -3.69 6.77
N ALA A 136 -6.08 -3.88 5.91
CA ALA A 136 -6.97 -2.81 5.47
C ALA A 136 -7.70 -2.16 6.63
N SER A 137 -8.20 -2.95 7.59
CA SER A 137 -8.90 -2.45 8.77
C SER A 137 -7.97 -1.67 9.68
N VAL A 138 -6.80 -2.21 10.01
CA VAL A 138 -5.84 -1.55 10.93
C VAL A 138 -5.27 -0.28 10.32
N LEU A 139 -4.81 -0.34 9.08
CA LEU A 139 -4.24 0.84 8.42
C LEU A 139 -5.31 1.87 8.09
N GLY A 140 -6.48 1.44 7.62
CA GLY A 140 -7.59 2.34 7.33
C GLY A 140 -8.07 3.08 8.58
N ALA A 141 -8.32 2.38 9.68
CA ALA A 141 -8.70 2.98 10.95
C ALA A 141 -7.59 3.89 11.51
N GLY A 142 -6.32 3.46 11.43
CA GLY A 142 -5.19 4.26 11.88
C GLY A 142 -5.03 5.55 11.10
N MET A 143 -5.06 5.48 9.77
CA MET A 143 -4.95 6.66 8.91
C MET A 143 -6.15 7.60 9.10
N LEU A 144 -7.37 7.06 9.19
CA LEU A 144 -8.57 7.84 9.44
C LEU A 144 -8.49 8.51 10.80
N GLY A 145 -8.03 7.81 11.83
CA GLY A 145 -7.80 8.36 13.16
C GLY A 145 -6.84 9.54 13.13
N VAL A 146 -5.70 9.42 12.42
CA VAL A 146 -4.74 10.54 12.29
C VAL A 146 -5.37 11.73 11.56
N ILE A 147 -6.20 11.50 10.53
CA ILE A 147 -6.87 12.59 9.80
C ILE A 147 -7.88 13.32 10.72
N ILE A 148 -8.65 12.57 11.52
CA ILE A 148 -9.69 13.14 12.38
C ILE A 148 -9.10 13.85 13.60
N PHE A 149 -8.14 13.23 14.28
CA PHE A 149 -7.60 13.75 15.55
C PHE A 149 -6.52 14.80 15.38
N ASN A 150 -5.99 14.97 14.16
CA ASN A 150 -4.98 15.97 13.79
C ASN A 150 -3.94 16.20 14.92
N PRO A 151 -2.91 15.38 15.04
CA PRO A 151 -1.99 15.38 16.18
C PRO A 151 -1.36 16.76 16.41
N PRO A 152 -1.00 17.10 17.66
CA PRO A 152 -0.53 18.42 18.03
C PRO A 152 0.74 18.84 17.27
N PRO A 153 0.96 20.16 17.06
CA PRO A 153 2.00 20.72 16.18
C PRO A 153 3.45 20.40 16.55
N HIS A 154 3.68 19.78 17.71
CA HIS A 154 5.03 19.38 18.17
C HIS A 154 5.44 17.97 17.71
N SER A 155 4.55 17.21 17.10
CA SER A 155 4.85 15.89 16.49
C SER A 155 5.19 16.05 15.01
N VAL A 156 5.98 15.11 14.47
CA VAL A 156 6.17 15.03 13.00
C VAL A 156 4.80 14.80 12.37
N PRO A 157 4.29 15.73 11.54
CA PRO A 157 2.97 15.58 10.96
C PRO A 157 2.99 14.42 9.97
N ILE A 158 2.23 13.38 10.28
CA ILE A 158 2.05 12.23 9.35
C ILE A 158 1.31 12.73 8.10
N PHE A 159 0.30 13.59 8.31
CA PHE A 159 -0.52 14.19 7.27
C PHE A 159 -0.53 15.71 7.44
N PRO A 160 0.45 16.45 6.88
CA PRO A 160 0.50 17.91 7.02
C PRO A 160 -0.62 18.58 6.24
N THR A 161 -1.17 19.66 6.79
CA THR A 161 -2.18 20.47 6.13
C THR A 161 -1.62 21.77 5.53
N TYR A 162 -0.74 22.45 6.26
CA TYR A 162 -0.13 23.72 5.83
C TYR A 162 1.39 23.67 5.90
N ASP A 163 1.93 23.27 7.06
CA ASP A 163 3.36 23.21 7.32
C ASP A 163 3.82 21.77 7.57
N GLY A 164 5.13 21.55 7.55
CA GLY A 164 5.72 20.24 7.88
C GLY A 164 5.83 19.26 6.72
N TRP A 165 5.55 19.67 5.49
CA TRP A 165 5.70 18.84 4.30
C TRP A 165 7.08 18.17 4.17
N PRO A 166 8.22 18.86 4.40
CA PRO A 166 9.52 18.21 4.28
C PRO A 166 9.72 17.08 5.29
N ALA A 167 9.28 17.27 6.54
CA ALA A 167 9.38 16.25 7.58
C ALA A 167 8.48 15.04 7.29
N SER A 168 7.24 15.29 6.86
CA SER A 168 6.30 14.24 6.45
C SER A 168 6.83 13.48 5.24
N THR A 169 7.33 14.18 4.22
CA THR A 169 7.91 13.54 3.01
C THR A 169 9.09 12.64 3.38
N THR A 170 9.96 13.11 4.28
CA THR A 170 11.09 12.31 4.77
C THR A 170 10.59 11.07 5.52
N LEU A 171 9.60 11.21 6.40
CA LEU A 171 8.98 10.08 7.12
C LEU A 171 8.43 9.04 6.15
N TRP A 172 7.60 9.46 5.18
CA TRP A 172 6.99 8.56 4.20
C TRP A 172 8.01 7.90 3.29
N ALA A 173 9.07 8.60 2.89
CA ALA A 173 10.17 8.03 2.14
C ALA A 173 10.93 6.95 2.95
N CYS A 174 11.23 7.23 4.21
CA CYS A 174 11.84 6.24 5.11
C CYS A 174 10.94 5.01 5.31
N LEU A 175 9.62 5.22 5.49
CA LEU A 175 8.66 4.13 5.60
C LEU A 175 8.58 3.30 4.32
N ALA A 176 8.59 3.94 3.13
CA ALA A 176 8.59 3.25 1.85
C ALA A 176 9.83 2.37 1.67
N ILE A 177 11.01 2.89 2.02
CA ILE A 177 12.28 2.15 1.96
C ILE A 177 12.25 0.96 2.93
N ALA A 178 11.89 1.19 4.18
CA ALA A 178 11.80 0.15 5.20
C ALA A 178 10.79 -0.94 4.81
N ALA A 179 9.61 -0.55 4.32
CA ALA A 179 8.59 -1.45 3.85
C ALA A 179 9.09 -2.31 2.67
N THR A 180 9.78 -1.70 1.71
CA THR A 180 10.37 -2.44 0.57
C THR A 180 11.39 -3.47 1.04
N ILE A 181 12.28 -3.11 1.96
CA ILE A 181 13.25 -4.02 2.55
C ILE A 181 12.53 -5.19 3.26
N LEU A 182 11.47 -4.90 4.03
CA LEU A 182 10.67 -5.93 4.72
C LEU A 182 9.99 -6.88 3.74
N VAL A 183 9.40 -6.38 2.65
CA VAL A 183 8.81 -7.23 1.60
C VAL A 183 9.86 -8.14 0.96
N LEU A 184 11.04 -7.59 0.63
CA LEU A 184 12.14 -8.37 0.07
C LEU A 184 12.63 -9.45 1.05
N PHE A 185 12.71 -9.13 2.34
CA PHE A 185 13.06 -10.08 3.39
C PHE A 185 11.98 -11.17 3.55
N ALA A 186 10.72 -10.77 3.65
CA ALA A 186 9.57 -11.66 3.80
C ALA A 186 9.36 -12.60 2.60
N SER A 187 9.83 -12.20 1.42
CA SER A 187 9.74 -13.01 0.20
C SER A 187 10.84 -14.08 0.06
N ARG A 188 11.83 -14.12 0.98
CA ARG A 188 12.89 -15.14 0.95
C ARG A 188 12.33 -16.51 1.32
N ASP A 189 12.75 -17.54 0.56
CA ASP A 189 12.34 -18.92 0.84
C ASP A 189 13.10 -19.45 2.07
N PRO A 190 12.39 -19.88 3.14
CA PRO A 190 13.04 -20.43 4.32
C PRO A 190 13.74 -21.76 4.06
N TYR A 191 13.29 -22.50 3.05
CA TYR A 191 13.83 -23.85 2.73
C TYR A 191 15.20 -23.87 2.09
N ARG A 192 15.78 -22.75 1.67
CA ARG A 192 17.16 -22.75 1.14
C ARG A 192 18.25 -22.94 2.21
N ARG A 193 17.90 -22.81 3.51
CA ARG A 193 18.85 -22.96 4.63
C ARG A 193 18.97 -24.37 5.20
N GLY A 194 18.12 -25.31 4.81
CA GLY A 194 18.00 -26.62 5.47
C GLY A 194 18.07 -27.81 4.54
N ARG A 195 18.93 -27.83 3.50
CA ARG A 195 19.41 -29.10 2.98
C ARG A 195 20.52 -29.61 3.91
N MET A 196 20.14 -30.08 5.10
CA MET A 196 20.94 -31.13 5.73
C MET A 196 20.87 -32.35 4.80
N PRO A 197 22.01 -32.90 4.39
CA PRO A 197 22.00 -34.20 3.70
C PRO A 197 21.35 -35.19 4.69
N MET A 198 20.19 -35.74 4.33
CA MET A 198 19.72 -36.93 5.02
C MET A 198 20.78 -37.99 4.79
N LEU A 199 21.57 -38.26 5.82
CA LEU A 199 22.34 -39.47 5.92
C LEU A 199 21.31 -40.61 5.98
N HIS A 200 21.08 -41.25 4.84
CA HIS A 200 20.39 -42.52 4.81
C HIS A 200 21.29 -43.54 5.55
N PRO A 201 20.75 -44.29 6.52
CA PRO A 201 21.45 -45.43 7.12
C PRO A 201 21.67 -46.55 6.14
#